data_4c976e7b234830a8bfd4030c1d02c048
#
_entry.id   4c976e7b234830a8bfd4030c1d02c048
#
_cell.length_a   1.000
_cell.length_b   1.000
_cell.length_c   1.000
_cell.angle_alpha   90.00
_cell.angle_beta   90.00
_cell.angle_gamma   90.00
#
_symmetry.space_group_name_H-M   'P 1'
#
loop_
_entity.id
_entity.type
_entity.pdbx_description
1 polymer ?
#
loop_
_entity_poly.entity_id
_entity_poly.type
_entity_poly.pdbx_seq_one_letter_code
_entity_poly.pdbx_strand_id
1 'polypeptide(L)'
;MRFQRRQLLRTLSFAFGSSFMWNRNQLGIAAQTAIQPNVSPRPAGAVVRGGIAGGTEMEKVTGIGGFFFRAKDPKALGLWYQQHLGILTIPTTSEEHGWQQEAGPTAFAPFKETSDYFGDAQKVWMVNFRVRDLDKMAAQLQASGIAVKIDTQSYPYGRFARLHDPEGNPIELWQPKVPDTKG
;
A
#
# COMPACT_ATOMS: atom_id res chain seq x y z
N MET A 1 41.53 39.68 38.95
CA MET A 1 40.97 38.30 39.04
C MET A 1 40.32 37.96 37.76
N ARG A 2 40.93 37.10 36.95
CA ARG A 2 40.39 36.64 35.61
C ARG A 2 39.74 35.28 35.82
N PHE A 3 38.43 35.15 35.54
CA PHE A 3 37.72 33.87 35.46
C PHE A 3 37.61 33.47 34.00
N GLN A 4 38.31 32.42 33.61
CA GLN A 4 38.16 31.76 32.33
C GLN A 4 37.00 30.78 32.40
N ARG A 5 35.97 30.96 31.57
CA ARG A 5 34.94 29.95 31.29
C ARG A 5 35.41 29.04 30.15
N ARG A 6 35.71 27.79 30.48
CA ARG A 6 35.94 26.73 29.50
C ARG A 6 34.59 26.21 29.06
N GLN A 7 34.26 26.40 27.78
CA GLN A 7 33.12 25.73 27.13
C GLN A 7 33.52 24.29 26.80
N LEU A 8 32.77 23.32 27.37
CA LEU A 8 32.81 21.91 26.96
C LEU A 8 31.82 21.73 25.84
N LEU A 9 32.30 21.63 24.61
CA LEU A 9 31.56 21.10 23.47
C LEU A 9 31.48 19.58 23.62
N ARG A 10 30.29 19.07 24.00
CA ARG A 10 29.98 17.65 23.88
C ARG A 10 29.35 17.43 22.49
N THR A 11 30.14 16.90 21.60
CA THR A 11 29.68 16.31 20.32
C THR A 11 28.92 15.04 20.64
N LEU A 12 27.59 15.08 20.49
CA LEU A 12 26.74 13.88 20.44
C LEU A 12 26.75 13.36 19.00
N SER A 13 27.58 12.36 18.76
CA SER A 13 27.51 11.55 17.55
C SER A 13 26.32 10.59 17.68
N PHE A 14 25.22 10.89 16.99
CA PHE A 14 24.15 9.93 16.77
C PHE A 14 24.56 9.02 15.63
N ALA A 15 25.03 7.83 15.95
CA ALA A 15 25.18 6.74 15.01
C ALA A 15 23.80 6.10 14.76
N PHE A 16 23.11 6.53 13.72
CA PHE A 16 21.98 5.78 13.15
C PHE A 16 22.52 4.68 12.24
N GLY A 17 22.81 3.54 12.83
CA GLY A 17 23.14 2.31 12.12
C GLY A 17 22.10 1.24 12.40
N SER A 18 20.88 1.41 11.87
CA SER A 18 19.93 0.31 11.78
C SER A 18 19.92 -0.19 10.33
N SER A 19 20.83 -1.12 10.03
CA SER A 19 20.74 -1.93 8.83
C SER A 19 19.56 -2.87 8.99
N PHE A 20 18.38 -2.44 8.55
CA PHE A 20 17.23 -3.30 8.41
C PHE A 20 17.50 -4.24 7.24
N MET A 21 17.97 -5.45 7.53
CA MET A 21 18.04 -6.53 6.56
C MET A 21 16.62 -6.97 6.24
N TRP A 22 16.18 -6.65 5.04
CA TRP A 22 14.91 -7.11 4.50
C TRP A 22 14.98 -8.62 4.24
N ASN A 23 14.17 -9.40 4.96
CA ASN A 23 14.11 -10.85 4.75
C ASN A 23 13.41 -11.15 3.42
N ARG A 24 14.20 -11.52 2.43
CA ARG A 24 13.83 -11.75 1.02
C ARG A 24 12.82 -12.89 0.81
N ASN A 25 12.62 -13.76 1.80
CA ASN A 25 11.83 -14.99 1.65
C ASN A 25 10.32 -14.81 1.87
N GLN A 26 9.87 -13.71 2.47
CA GLN A 26 8.45 -13.52 2.77
C GLN A 26 7.64 -12.98 1.57
N LEU A 27 8.28 -12.24 0.66
CA LEU A 27 7.61 -11.68 -0.53
C LEU A 27 7.20 -12.75 -1.56
N GLY A 28 7.97 -13.83 -1.67
CA GLY A 28 7.72 -14.88 -2.66
C GLY A 28 6.47 -15.70 -2.40
N ILE A 29 6.05 -15.87 -1.14
CA ILE A 29 4.97 -16.79 -0.76
C ILE A 29 3.60 -16.11 -0.76
N ALA A 30 3.51 -14.88 -0.29
CA ALA A 30 2.22 -14.16 -0.23
C ALA A 30 1.74 -13.71 -1.63
N ALA A 31 2.66 -13.38 -2.53
CA ALA A 31 2.31 -12.91 -3.86
C ALA A 31 2.03 -14.02 -4.86
N GLN A 32 2.56 -15.24 -4.67
CA GLN A 32 2.31 -16.36 -5.58
C GLN A 32 0.90 -16.94 -5.47
N THR A 33 0.21 -16.76 -4.34
CA THR A 33 -1.14 -17.31 -4.14
C THR A 33 -2.25 -16.35 -4.56
N ALA A 34 -1.96 -15.06 -4.74
CA ALA A 34 -2.99 -14.03 -4.93
C ALA A 34 -3.29 -13.67 -6.39
N ILE A 35 -2.52 -14.15 -7.39
CA ILE A 35 -2.73 -13.71 -8.78
C ILE A 35 -2.75 -14.90 -9.73
N GLN A 36 -3.88 -15.56 -9.78
CA GLN A 36 -4.33 -16.33 -10.94
C GLN A 36 -5.80 -15.98 -11.22
N PRO A 37 -6.10 -14.98 -12.04
CA PRO A 37 -7.41 -14.94 -12.66
C PRO A 37 -7.42 -16.02 -13.78
N ASN A 38 -7.97 -17.19 -13.49
CA ASN A 38 -8.34 -18.14 -14.52
C ASN A 38 -9.57 -17.59 -15.24
N VAL A 39 -9.35 -16.72 -16.21
CA VAL A 39 -10.39 -16.33 -17.17
C VAL A 39 -10.14 -17.13 -18.45
N SER A 40 -10.69 -18.32 -18.49
CA SER A 40 -10.87 -19.03 -19.77
C SER A 40 -11.82 -18.23 -20.65
N PRO A 41 -11.50 -17.99 -21.94
CA PRO A 41 -12.45 -17.36 -22.85
C PRO A 41 -13.64 -18.28 -23.06
N ARG A 42 -14.84 -17.74 -22.79
CA ARG A 42 -16.10 -18.42 -22.98
C ARG A 42 -16.38 -18.47 -24.50
N PRO A 43 -16.55 -19.65 -25.11
CA PRO A 43 -16.98 -19.73 -26.51
C PRO A 43 -18.43 -19.24 -26.65
N ALA A 44 -18.66 -18.36 -27.63
CA ALA A 44 -19.98 -17.92 -28.00
C ALA A 44 -20.74 -19.07 -28.60
N GLY A 45 -21.96 -19.31 -28.11
CA GLY A 45 -22.99 -20.08 -28.77
C GLY A 45 -23.14 -21.54 -28.35
N ALA A 46 -23.89 -21.78 -27.28
CA ALA A 46 -24.68 -22.98 -27.13
C ALA A 46 -25.95 -22.67 -26.32
N VAL A 47 -27.05 -22.55 -26.99
CA VAL A 47 -28.39 -22.55 -26.36
C VAL A 47 -28.66 -23.98 -25.91
N VAL A 48 -28.55 -24.26 -24.63
CA VAL A 48 -29.06 -25.48 -24.01
C VAL A 48 -30.32 -25.12 -23.23
N ARG A 49 -31.46 -25.52 -23.81
CA ARG A 49 -32.74 -25.59 -23.10
C ARG A 49 -32.75 -26.82 -22.20
N GLY A 50 -33.13 -26.63 -20.95
CA GLY A 50 -33.69 -27.69 -20.11
C GLY A 50 -32.84 -28.06 -18.91
N GLY A 51 -33.40 -27.89 -17.73
CA GLY A 51 -32.91 -28.48 -16.49
C GLY A 51 -32.89 -27.49 -15.33
N ILE A 52 -33.99 -27.44 -14.58
CA ILE A 52 -34.09 -26.77 -13.27
C ILE A 52 -33.14 -27.50 -12.29
N ALA A 53 -32.00 -26.92 -12.03
CA ALA A 53 -31.25 -27.18 -10.84
C ALA A 53 -30.92 -25.79 -10.24
N GLY A 54 -31.79 -25.29 -9.35
CA GLY A 54 -31.59 -24.06 -8.60
C GLY A 54 -30.48 -24.24 -7.60
N GLY A 55 -29.23 -24.24 -8.09
CA GLY A 55 -28.08 -23.94 -7.26
C GLY A 55 -28.11 -22.44 -7.02
N THR A 56 -28.49 -22.00 -5.84
CA THR A 56 -28.32 -20.60 -5.43
C THR A 56 -26.84 -20.27 -5.50
N GLU A 57 -26.46 -19.48 -6.53
CA GLU A 57 -25.10 -18.96 -6.63
C GLU A 57 -24.84 -18.17 -5.34
N MET A 58 -23.76 -18.53 -4.63
CA MET A 58 -23.44 -17.88 -3.37
C MET A 58 -23.06 -16.42 -3.64
N GLU A 59 -23.71 -15.49 -2.95
CA GLU A 59 -23.41 -14.07 -3.04
C GLU A 59 -21.96 -13.79 -2.57
N LYS A 60 -21.29 -12.85 -3.21
CA LYS A 60 -19.91 -12.50 -2.95
C LYS A 60 -19.76 -11.01 -2.79
N VAL A 61 -18.78 -10.59 -1.98
CA VAL A 61 -18.38 -9.18 -1.90
C VAL A 61 -17.81 -8.73 -3.25
N THR A 62 -18.13 -7.51 -3.66
CA THR A 62 -17.71 -6.94 -4.96
C THR A 62 -16.37 -6.20 -4.87
N GLY A 63 -15.92 -5.83 -3.66
CA GLY A 63 -14.67 -5.11 -3.46
C GLY A 63 -14.54 -4.54 -2.05
N ILE A 64 -13.49 -3.77 -1.83
CA ILE A 64 -13.25 -3.04 -0.58
C ILE A 64 -14.02 -1.72 -0.67
N GLY A 65 -15.01 -1.53 0.21
CA GLY A 65 -15.82 -0.30 0.29
C GLY A 65 -15.17 0.81 1.12
N GLY A 66 -14.22 0.49 2.00
CA GLY A 66 -13.52 1.47 2.82
C GLY A 66 -12.40 0.83 3.64
N PHE A 67 -11.44 1.65 4.05
CA PHE A 67 -10.38 1.28 4.97
C PHE A 67 -10.43 2.22 6.18
N PHE A 68 -10.64 1.67 7.37
CA PHE A 68 -10.85 2.43 8.59
C PHE A 68 -9.81 2.07 9.65
N PHE A 69 -9.21 3.09 10.26
CA PHE A 69 -8.20 2.92 11.30
C PHE A 69 -8.25 4.09 12.30
N ARG A 70 -7.62 3.90 13.44
CA ARG A 70 -7.53 4.94 14.46
C ARG A 70 -6.35 5.84 14.20
N ALA A 71 -6.53 7.16 14.37
CA ALA A 71 -5.51 8.18 14.24
C ALA A 71 -5.46 9.04 15.51
N LYS A 72 -4.29 9.59 15.83
CA LYS A 72 -4.12 10.55 16.93
C LYS A 72 -4.76 11.90 16.58
N ASP A 73 -4.55 12.36 15.34
CA ASP A 73 -5.19 13.53 14.77
C ASP A 73 -5.79 13.18 13.40
N PRO A 74 -7.06 12.71 13.37
CA PRO A 74 -7.71 12.31 12.12
C PRO A 74 -7.81 13.42 11.08
N LYS A 75 -7.95 14.68 11.53
CA LYS A 75 -8.07 15.84 10.62
C LYS A 75 -6.74 16.14 9.93
N ALA A 76 -5.67 16.28 10.71
CA ALA A 76 -4.33 16.53 10.15
C ALA A 76 -3.88 15.37 9.26
N LEU A 77 -4.12 14.14 9.68
CA LEU A 77 -3.76 12.95 8.91
C LEU A 77 -4.54 12.87 7.61
N GLY A 78 -5.85 13.14 7.63
CA GLY A 78 -6.69 13.18 6.43
C GLY A 78 -6.20 14.22 5.41
N LEU A 79 -5.85 15.43 5.86
CA LEU A 79 -5.28 16.47 5.00
C LEU A 79 -3.94 16.03 4.38
N TRP A 80 -3.10 15.32 5.13
CA TRP A 80 -1.85 14.78 4.60
C TRP A 80 -2.08 13.76 3.47
N TYR A 81 -3.02 12.80 3.67
CA TYR A 81 -3.39 11.84 2.65
C TYR A 81 -3.96 12.52 1.39
N GLN A 82 -4.78 13.53 1.57
CA GLN A 82 -5.32 14.31 0.45
C GLN A 82 -4.23 15.05 -0.31
N GLN A 83 -3.34 15.74 0.40
CA GLN A 83 -2.29 16.59 -0.19
C GLN A 83 -1.23 15.77 -0.93
N HIS A 84 -0.83 14.64 -0.37
CA HIS A 84 0.33 13.89 -0.87
C HIS A 84 -0.03 12.66 -1.70
N LEU A 85 -1.20 12.07 -1.46
CA LEU A 85 -1.65 10.84 -2.12
C LEU A 85 -2.95 11.01 -2.91
N GLY A 86 -3.59 12.19 -2.84
CA GLY A 86 -4.85 12.45 -3.54
C GLY A 86 -6.05 11.69 -2.98
N ILE A 87 -5.96 11.21 -1.73
CA ILE A 87 -7.01 10.43 -1.09
C ILE A 87 -7.92 11.36 -0.32
N LEU A 88 -9.17 11.48 -0.79
CA LEU A 88 -10.18 12.30 -0.11
C LEU A 88 -10.72 11.56 1.12
N THR A 89 -10.97 12.30 2.19
CA THR A 89 -11.66 11.79 3.38
C THR A 89 -13.14 11.54 3.10
N ILE A 90 -13.83 10.92 4.06
CA ILE A 90 -15.28 10.71 3.96
C ILE A 90 -15.97 12.06 3.85
N PRO A 91 -16.92 12.22 2.90
CA PRO A 91 -17.73 13.42 2.77
C PRO A 91 -18.47 13.77 4.07
N THR A 92 -18.50 15.04 4.42
CA THR A 92 -19.24 15.56 5.57
C THR A 92 -20.54 16.23 5.14
N THR A 93 -20.67 16.51 3.84
CA THR A 93 -21.87 17.08 3.22
C THR A 93 -22.29 16.26 2.00
N SER A 94 -23.54 16.44 1.55
CA SER A 94 -24.06 15.76 0.36
C SER A 94 -23.45 16.27 -0.96
N GLU A 95 -22.76 17.40 -0.94
CA GLU A 95 -22.12 18.00 -2.11
C GLU A 95 -20.69 17.52 -2.31
N GLU A 96 -20.08 17.00 -1.26
CA GLU A 96 -18.74 16.43 -1.32
C GLU A 96 -18.75 15.03 -1.91
N HIS A 97 -17.71 14.68 -2.63
CA HIS A 97 -17.52 13.33 -3.16
C HIS A 97 -16.38 12.63 -2.42
N GLY A 98 -16.63 11.40 -2.03
CA GLY A 98 -15.57 10.53 -1.48
C GLY A 98 -14.54 10.17 -2.53
N TRP A 99 -13.41 9.62 -2.07
CA TRP A 99 -12.37 9.14 -2.95
C TRP A 99 -12.86 8.01 -3.86
N GLN A 100 -12.72 8.20 -5.16
CA GLN A 100 -13.07 7.22 -6.17
C GLN A 100 -11.82 6.46 -6.59
N GLN A 101 -11.83 5.14 -6.40
CA GLN A 101 -10.73 4.28 -6.82
C GLN A 101 -10.89 3.91 -8.31
N GLU A 102 -9.77 3.90 -9.02
CA GLU A 102 -9.75 3.31 -10.36
C GLU A 102 -9.92 1.79 -10.27
N ALA A 103 -10.64 1.21 -11.24
CA ALA A 103 -10.75 -0.24 -11.35
C ALA A 103 -9.36 -0.87 -11.52
N GLY A 104 -9.16 -2.04 -10.91
CA GLY A 104 -7.89 -2.75 -11.03
C GLY A 104 -7.72 -3.83 -9.96
N PRO A 105 -6.61 -4.57 -10.02
CA PRO A 105 -6.35 -5.66 -9.10
C PRO A 105 -6.20 -5.14 -7.66
N THR A 106 -6.70 -5.93 -6.71
CA THR A 106 -6.55 -5.68 -5.27
C THR A 106 -5.97 -6.91 -4.61
N ALA A 107 -4.87 -6.74 -3.87
CA ALA A 107 -4.32 -7.79 -3.04
C ALA A 107 -5.02 -7.79 -1.68
N PHE A 108 -5.48 -8.96 -1.25
CA PHE A 108 -5.98 -9.20 0.10
C PHE A 108 -5.18 -10.36 0.69
N ALA A 109 -4.25 -10.06 1.61
CA ALA A 109 -3.28 -11.02 2.10
C ALA A 109 -3.18 -10.97 3.64
N PRO A 110 -3.70 -11.96 4.35
CA PRO A 110 -3.40 -12.14 5.76
C PRO A 110 -1.96 -12.65 5.90
N PHE A 111 -1.19 -12.00 6.77
CA PHE A 111 0.19 -12.38 7.11
C PHE A 111 0.21 -13.16 8.43
N LYS A 112 1.29 -13.91 8.65
CA LYS A 112 1.54 -14.56 9.94
C LYS A 112 1.74 -13.48 11.01
N GLU A 113 1.30 -13.75 12.24
CA GLU A 113 1.48 -12.85 13.39
C GLU A 113 2.95 -12.45 13.61
N THR A 114 3.88 -13.35 13.31
CA THR A 114 5.33 -13.15 13.45
C THR A 114 5.97 -12.50 12.22
N SER A 115 5.18 -11.99 11.26
CA SER A 115 5.72 -11.37 10.06
C SER A 115 6.37 -10.02 10.38
N ASP A 116 7.56 -9.79 9.84
CA ASP A 116 8.27 -8.51 9.87
C ASP A 116 7.92 -7.60 8.67
N TYR A 117 6.97 -8.04 7.84
CA TYR A 117 6.62 -7.34 6.59
C TYR A 117 6.15 -5.91 6.82
N PHE A 118 5.52 -5.62 7.96
CA PHE A 118 5.02 -4.28 8.30
C PHE A 118 6.10 -3.34 8.88
N GLY A 119 7.32 -3.84 9.11
CA GLY A 119 8.48 -3.08 9.58
C GLY A 119 8.53 -2.83 11.08
N ASP A 120 7.42 -2.84 11.78
CA ASP A 120 7.29 -2.68 13.22
C ASP A 120 6.34 -3.75 13.76
N ALA A 121 6.76 -4.47 14.81
CA ALA A 121 5.97 -5.53 15.42
C ALA A 121 4.64 -5.04 16.03
N GLN A 122 4.51 -3.74 16.32
CA GLN A 122 3.27 -3.15 16.81
C GLN A 122 2.29 -2.78 15.69
N LYS A 123 2.72 -2.81 14.43
CA LYS A 123 1.88 -2.52 13.27
C LYS A 123 1.21 -3.81 12.80
N VAL A 124 -0.10 -3.85 12.91
CA VAL A 124 -0.92 -5.03 12.57
C VAL A 124 -1.57 -4.94 11.20
N TRP A 125 -1.33 -3.85 10.47
CA TRP A 125 -1.82 -3.62 9.11
C TRP A 125 -0.85 -2.74 8.32
N MET A 126 -0.94 -2.83 7.03
CA MET A 126 -0.31 -1.94 6.07
C MET A 126 -1.25 -1.74 4.90
N VAL A 127 -1.43 -0.50 4.47
CA VAL A 127 -2.20 -0.22 3.26
C VAL A 127 -1.28 -0.21 2.04
N ASN A 128 -1.74 -0.86 0.97
CA ASN A 128 -1.06 -0.84 -0.33
C ASN A 128 -1.89 0.01 -1.30
N PHE A 129 -1.27 1.04 -1.87
CA PHE A 129 -1.90 1.89 -2.88
C PHE A 129 -1.31 1.61 -4.26
N ARG A 130 -2.16 1.39 -5.24
CA ARG A 130 -1.73 1.30 -6.64
C ARG A 130 -1.36 2.67 -7.16
N VAL A 131 -0.28 2.73 -7.93
CA VAL A 131 0.17 3.93 -8.63
C VAL A 131 0.44 3.61 -10.10
N ARG A 132 0.23 4.56 -10.99
CA ARG A 132 0.50 4.40 -12.42
C ARG A 132 1.99 4.45 -12.72
N ASP A 133 2.74 5.30 -12.01
CA ASP A 133 4.16 5.53 -12.20
C ASP A 133 4.82 5.69 -10.83
N LEU A 134 5.56 4.65 -10.42
CA LEU A 134 6.18 4.59 -9.11
C LEU A 134 7.29 5.62 -8.95
N ASP A 135 8.07 5.86 -10.00
CA ASP A 135 9.21 6.77 -9.94
C ASP A 135 8.73 8.24 -9.82
N LYS A 136 7.71 8.62 -10.58
CA LYS A 136 7.09 9.95 -10.45
C LYS A 136 6.47 10.15 -9.09
N MET A 137 5.74 9.15 -8.58
CA MET A 137 5.11 9.24 -7.27
C MET A 137 6.15 9.34 -6.16
N ALA A 138 7.20 8.55 -6.21
CA ALA A 138 8.30 8.63 -5.25
C ALA A 138 9.01 9.99 -5.29
N ALA A 139 9.31 10.51 -6.50
CA ALA A 139 9.95 11.81 -6.66
C ALA A 139 9.08 12.96 -6.11
N GLN A 140 7.77 12.93 -6.35
CA GLN A 140 6.80 13.90 -5.82
C GLN A 140 6.79 13.91 -4.29
N LEU A 141 6.75 12.74 -3.67
CA LEU A 141 6.76 12.59 -2.22
C LEU A 141 8.08 13.05 -1.61
N GLN A 142 9.21 12.65 -2.21
CA GLN A 142 10.55 13.06 -1.78
C GLN A 142 10.75 14.58 -1.88
N ALA A 143 10.24 15.21 -2.94
CA ALA A 143 10.26 16.67 -3.09
C ALA A 143 9.46 17.39 -1.98
N SER A 144 8.48 16.71 -1.40
CA SER A 144 7.71 17.18 -0.25
C SER A 144 8.35 16.81 1.11
N GLY A 145 9.58 16.30 1.12
CA GLY A 145 10.31 15.91 2.34
C GLY A 145 9.88 14.57 2.93
N ILE A 146 9.08 13.77 2.21
CA ILE A 146 8.62 12.46 2.67
C ILE A 146 9.63 11.40 2.24
N ALA A 147 10.14 10.64 3.22
CA ALA A 147 11.08 9.55 2.95
C ALA A 147 10.38 8.39 2.24
N VAL A 148 10.81 8.06 1.02
CA VAL A 148 10.30 6.96 0.22
C VAL A 148 11.45 6.01 -0.12
N LYS A 149 11.27 4.73 0.18
CA LYS A 149 12.22 3.67 -0.15
C LYS A 149 11.67 2.83 -1.30
N ILE A 150 12.22 3.04 -2.51
CA ILE A 150 11.89 2.20 -3.67
C ILE A 150 12.60 0.86 -3.52
N ASP A 151 11.89 -0.25 -3.77
CA ASP A 151 12.50 -1.56 -3.88
C ASP A 151 13.29 -1.63 -5.19
N THR A 152 14.55 -2.02 -5.09
CA THR A 152 15.44 -2.17 -6.25
C THR A 152 15.08 -3.39 -7.09
N GLN A 153 14.33 -4.34 -6.54
CA GLN A 153 13.88 -5.53 -7.24
C GLN A 153 12.56 -5.25 -7.98
N SER A 154 12.50 -5.68 -9.25
CA SER A 154 11.26 -5.75 -10.02
C SER A 154 10.71 -7.16 -9.97
N TYR A 155 9.40 -7.28 -9.74
CA TYR A 155 8.71 -8.57 -9.62
C TYR A 155 7.84 -8.83 -10.86
N PRO A 156 7.45 -10.09 -11.12
CA PRO A 156 6.55 -10.41 -12.23
C PRO A 156 5.22 -9.67 -12.19
N TYR A 157 4.77 -9.27 -11.00
CA TYR A 157 3.51 -8.56 -10.74
C TYR A 157 3.67 -7.06 -10.52
N GLY A 158 4.88 -6.50 -10.58
CA GLY A 158 5.10 -5.07 -10.51
C GLY A 158 6.31 -4.62 -9.69
N ARG A 159 6.32 -3.33 -9.38
CA ARG A 159 7.36 -2.65 -8.58
C ARG A 159 6.73 -2.04 -7.33
N PHE A 160 7.55 -1.90 -6.28
CA PHE A 160 7.08 -1.44 -4.98
C PHE A 160 7.96 -0.32 -4.41
N ALA A 161 7.34 0.51 -3.56
CA ALA A 161 8.05 1.43 -2.69
C ALA A 161 7.34 1.48 -1.33
N ARG A 162 8.07 1.89 -0.30
CA ARG A 162 7.57 2.01 1.07
C ARG A 162 7.80 3.38 1.64
N LEU A 163 6.85 3.82 2.42
CA LEU A 163 6.89 5.04 3.21
C LEU A 163 6.04 4.87 4.47
N HIS A 164 6.02 5.91 5.28
CA HIS A 164 5.14 6.00 6.44
C HIS A 164 4.37 7.30 6.39
N ASP A 165 3.17 7.30 6.92
CA ASP A 165 2.44 8.52 7.18
C ASP A 165 3.01 9.26 8.41
N PRO A 166 2.56 10.49 8.72
CA PRO A 166 3.05 11.27 9.88
C PRO A 166 2.87 10.57 11.24
N GLU A 167 1.96 9.62 11.35
CA GLU A 167 1.74 8.83 12.56
C GLU A 167 2.50 7.49 12.57
N GLY A 168 3.38 7.30 11.58
CA GLY A 168 4.22 6.12 11.46
C GLY A 168 3.47 4.88 10.96
N ASN A 169 2.31 5.03 10.34
CA ASN A 169 1.62 3.89 9.75
C ASN A 169 2.30 3.49 8.43
N PRO A 170 2.56 2.19 8.21
CA PRO A 170 3.25 1.73 7.02
C PRO A 170 2.34 1.82 5.79
N ILE A 171 2.90 2.37 4.73
CA ILE A 171 2.27 2.48 3.41
C ILE A 171 3.18 1.80 2.38
N GLU A 172 2.60 1.01 1.52
CA GLU A 172 3.26 0.46 0.35
C GLU A 172 2.63 1.03 -0.91
N LEU A 173 3.46 1.48 -1.85
CA LEU A 173 3.06 1.87 -3.19
C LEU A 173 3.34 0.71 -4.14
N TRP A 174 2.39 0.40 -5.00
CA TRP A 174 2.49 -0.67 -5.98
C TRP A 174 2.18 -0.15 -7.38
N GLN A 175 3.17 -0.25 -8.26
CA GLN A 175 2.96 -0.10 -9.70
C GLN A 175 2.75 -1.48 -10.30
N PRO A 176 1.50 -1.88 -10.61
CA PRO A 176 1.24 -3.17 -11.25
C PRO A 176 1.95 -3.26 -12.60
N LYS A 177 2.48 -4.44 -12.91
CA LYS A 177 2.90 -4.73 -14.27
C LYS A 177 1.64 -4.95 -15.11
N VAL A 178 1.46 -4.13 -16.14
CA VAL A 178 0.39 -4.37 -17.11
C VAL A 178 0.69 -5.70 -17.80
N PRO A 179 -0.25 -6.67 -17.83
CA PRO A 179 -0.05 -7.87 -18.61
C PRO A 179 0.23 -7.47 -20.06
N ASP A 180 1.25 -8.06 -20.68
CA ASP A 180 1.47 -7.90 -22.10
C ASP A 180 0.20 -8.41 -22.82
N THR A 181 -0.65 -7.49 -23.24
CA THR A 181 -1.74 -7.79 -24.17
C THR A 181 -1.11 -8.06 -25.53
N LYS A 182 -0.45 -9.20 -25.67
CA LYS A 182 -0.16 -9.73 -26.99
C LYS A 182 -1.48 -10.28 -27.50
N GLY A 183 -2.01 -9.54 -28.50
CA GLY A 183 -3.16 -9.92 -29.28
C GLY A 183 -3.01 -11.27 -30.02
#